data_cfb652a1fafc5b0b254512615d77b9d6
#
_entry.id   cfb652a1fafc5b0b254512615d77b9d6
#
_cell.length_a   1.000
_cell.length_b   1.000
_cell.length_c   1.000
_cell.angle_alpha   90.00
_cell.angle_beta   90.00
_cell.angle_gamma   90.00
#
_symmetry.space_group_name_H-M   'P 1'
#
loop_
_entity.id
_entity.type
_entity.pdbx_description
1 polymer ?
#
loop_
_entity_poly.entity_id
_entity_poly.type
_entity_poly.pdbx_seq_one_letter_code
_entity_poly.pdbx_strand_id
1 'polypeptide(L)'
;MKNRLLNICILCMVFPFFLQAADTHSVYNLRCEQEENPLGIETGQPCFSWQIQAQQRNFEQSAWQILVADSPEKLQAGNGNIWDSGKTLSSASILVPFKGKELKAGQTYYWKVRSWDKEDSPSRWSCIHTLSLIHI
;
A
#
# COMPACT_ATOMS: atom_id res chain seq x y z
N MET A 1 -57.99 -26.08 -24.65
CA MET A 1 -56.56 -26.18 -24.88
C MET A 1 -55.88 -25.07 -24.11
N LYS A 2 -55.17 -25.41 -23.08
CA LYS A 2 -54.45 -24.43 -22.27
C LYS A 2 -53.03 -24.35 -22.77
N ASN A 3 -52.70 -23.25 -23.46
CA ASN A 3 -51.33 -22.93 -23.80
C ASN A 3 -50.60 -22.48 -22.55
N ARG A 4 -49.84 -23.39 -21.97
CA ARG A 4 -48.87 -23.00 -20.97
C ARG A 4 -47.71 -22.31 -21.67
N LEU A 5 -47.71 -21.00 -21.64
CA LEU A 5 -46.53 -20.24 -21.94
C LEU A 5 -45.51 -20.56 -20.86
N LEU A 6 -44.48 -21.31 -21.24
CA LEU A 6 -43.30 -21.52 -20.42
C LEU A 6 -42.59 -20.18 -20.37
N ASN A 7 -42.81 -19.45 -19.28
CA ASN A 7 -41.93 -18.32 -18.97
C ASN A 7 -40.55 -18.90 -18.60
N ILE A 8 -39.72 -19.02 -19.61
CA ILE A 8 -38.31 -19.22 -19.36
C ILE A 8 -37.79 -17.87 -18.84
N CYS A 9 -37.76 -17.71 -17.52
CA CYS A 9 -36.92 -16.71 -16.91
C CYS A 9 -35.51 -17.06 -17.30
N ILE A 10 -35.01 -16.43 -18.36
CA ILE A 10 -33.59 -16.34 -18.59
C ILE A 10 -33.07 -15.48 -17.45
N LEU A 11 -32.69 -16.14 -16.37
CA LEU A 11 -31.88 -15.52 -15.33
C LEU A 11 -30.56 -15.16 -16.02
N CYS A 12 -30.49 -13.97 -16.58
CA CYS A 12 -29.22 -13.39 -16.93
C CYS A 12 -28.41 -13.30 -15.63
N MET A 13 -27.64 -14.34 -15.33
CA MET A 13 -26.56 -14.23 -14.39
C MET A 13 -25.57 -13.24 -15.01
N VAL A 14 -25.79 -11.97 -14.71
CA VAL A 14 -24.76 -10.96 -14.91
C VAL A 14 -23.71 -11.30 -13.89
N PHE A 15 -22.75 -12.15 -14.26
CA PHE A 15 -21.51 -12.21 -13.52
C PHE A 15 -20.91 -10.81 -13.64
N PRO A 16 -20.72 -10.10 -12.53
CA PRO A 16 -19.90 -8.92 -12.60
C PRO A 16 -18.52 -9.41 -13.06
N PHE A 17 -18.18 -9.13 -14.31
CA PHE A 17 -16.81 -9.14 -14.73
C PHE A 17 -16.12 -8.07 -13.87
N PHE A 18 -15.55 -8.49 -12.74
CA PHE A 18 -14.51 -7.70 -12.14
C PHE A 18 -13.35 -7.72 -13.14
N LEU A 19 -13.30 -6.69 -13.97
CA LEU A 19 -12.11 -6.38 -14.69
C LEU A 19 -11.08 -6.02 -13.60
N GLN A 20 -10.33 -7.01 -13.14
CA GLN A 20 -9.11 -6.71 -12.41
C GLN A 20 -8.24 -5.97 -13.42
N ALA A 21 -8.11 -4.66 -13.22
CA ALA A 21 -7.11 -3.90 -13.90
C ALA A 21 -5.79 -4.63 -13.68
N ALA A 22 -5.13 -5.07 -14.76
CA ALA A 22 -3.82 -5.66 -14.67
C ALA A 22 -2.92 -4.70 -13.89
N ASP A 23 -2.20 -5.20 -12.90
CA ASP A 23 -1.26 -4.40 -12.14
C ASP A 23 -0.27 -3.75 -13.10
N THR A 24 -0.31 -2.44 -13.21
CA THR A 24 0.58 -1.69 -14.10
C THR A 24 1.98 -1.60 -13.52
N HIS A 25 2.09 -1.73 -12.20
CA HIS A 25 3.35 -1.59 -11.48
C HIS A 25 3.26 -2.24 -10.10
N SER A 26 4.41 -2.48 -9.50
CA SER A 26 4.52 -2.98 -8.14
C SER A 26 5.56 -2.20 -7.36
N VAL A 27 5.37 -2.11 -6.05
CA VAL A 27 6.27 -1.45 -5.12
C VAL A 27 7.09 -2.52 -4.40
N TYR A 28 8.40 -2.36 -4.37
CA TYR A 28 9.32 -3.31 -3.78
C TYR A 28 10.54 -2.61 -3.18
N ASN A 29 11.43 -3.37 -2.59
CA ASN A 29 12.66 -2.90 -1.97
C ASN A 29 12.43 -1.73 -1.01
N LEU A 30 11.49 -1.95 -0.07
CA LEU A 30 11.17 -0.98 0.96
C LEU A 30 12.35 -0.80 1.92
N ARG A 31 12.69 0.44 2.18
CA ARG A 31 13.76 0.81 3.11
C ARG A 31 13.30 1.91 4.05
N CYS A 32 13.74 1.79 5.28
CA CYS A 32 13.57 2.82 6.31
C CYS A 32 14.97 3.23 6.76
N GLU A 33 15.27 4.53 6.73
CA GLU A 33 16.61 5.04 6.97
C GLU A 33 17.67 4.35 6.08
N GLN A 34 17.30 4.06 4.83
CA GLN A 34 18.13 3.39 3.82
C GLN A 34 18.50 1.94 4.15
N GLU A 35 17.85 1.33 5.14
CA GLU A 35 18.04 -0.05 5.54
C GLU A 35 16.75 -0.87 5.36
N GLU A 36 16.91 -2.14 5.07
CA GLU A 36 15.80 -3.09 5.03
C GLU A 36 15.51 -3.58 6.45
N ASN A 37 14.26 -3.38 6.93
CA ASN A 37 13.83 -3.79 8.27
C ASN A 37 14.80 -3.38 9.39
N PRO A 38 15.15 -2.09 9.54
CA PRO A 38 16.18 -1.68 10.47
C PRO A 38 15.79 -1.97 11.91
N LEU A 39 16.79 -2.45 12.65
CA LEU A 39 16.75 -2.57 14.11
C LEU A 39 17.56 -1.42 14.68
N GLY A 40 16.95 -0.63 15.58
CA GLY A 40 17.69 0.40 16.28
C GLY A 40 17.78 1.74 15.57
N ILE A 41 16.67 2.21 15.02
CA ILE A 41 16.58 3.58 14.50
C ILE A 41 16.66 4.56 15.67
N GLU A 42 17.50 5.58 15.53
CA GLU A 42 17.70 6.60 16.55
C GLU A 42 16.72 7.77 16.45
N THR A 43 16.07 7.94 15.31
CA THR A 43 15.16 9.06 15.08
C THR A 43 13.69 8.66 15.21
N GLY A 44 12.90 9.48 15.87
CA GLY A 44 11.44 9.34 15.92
C GLY A 44 10.72 9.75 14.63
N GLN A 45 11.45 10.29 13.65
CA GLN A 45 10.93 10.67 12.34
C GLN A 45 11.76 10.05 11.22
N PRO A 46 11.67 8.73 11.02
CA PRO A 46 12.43 8.07 9.96
C PRO A 46 11.97 8.49 8.57
N CYS A 47 12.84 8.28 7.59
CA CYS A 47 12.52 8.46 6.19
C CYS A 47 12.32 7.12 5.50
N PHE A 48 11.29 7.03 4.69
CA PHE A 48 10.94 5.83 3.94
C PHE A 48 11.36 5.96 2.47
N SER A 49 11.80 4.86 1.91
CA SER A 49 12.12 4.76 0.49
C SER A 49 11.62 3.45 -0.08
N TRP A 50 11.29 3.45 -1.35
CA TRP A 50 10.86 2.26 -2.09
C TRP A 50 11.24 2.38 -3.55
N GLN A 51 11.19 1.25 -4.24
CA GLN A 51 11.38 1.20 -5.68
C GLN A 51 10.11 0.71 -6.37
N ILE A 52 9.97 1.04 -7.63
CA ILE A 52 8.81 0.66 -8.42
C ILE A 52 9.32 -0.16 -9.61
N GLN A 53 8.68 -1.32 -9.80
CA GLN A 53 8.84 -2.13 -11.00
C GLN A 53 7.62 -1.92 -11.87
N ALA A 54 7.82 -1.48 -13.10
CA ALA A 54 6.76 -1.26 -14.07
C ALA A 54 7.11 -1.92 -15.40
N GLN A 55 6.09 -2.40 -16.10
CA GLN A 55 6.26 -3.00 -17.43
C GLN A 55 6.37 -1.94 -18.52
N GLN A 56 5.83 -0.76 -18.28
CA GLN A 56 5.84 0.33 -19.24
C GLN A 56 7.11 1.15 -19.14
N ARG A 57 7.66 1.52 -20.30
CA ARG A 57 8.65 2.59 -20.38
C ARG A 57 7.98 3.92 -20.01
N ASN A 58 8.74 4.83 -19.43
CA ASN A 58 8.25 6.14 -18.97
C ASN A 58 7.18 6.06 -17.87
N PHE A 59 7.31 5.07 -16.98
CA PHE A 59 6.48 5.01 -15.79
C PHE A 59 6.78 6.21 -14.89
N GLU A 60 5.72 6.87 -14.43
CA GLU A 60 5.81 7.96 -13.46
C GLU A 60 4.84 7.69 -12.30
N GLN A 61 5.36 7.79 -11.09
CA GLN A 61 4.52 7.79 -9.89
C GLN A 61 3.83 9.14 -9.76
N SER A 62 2.50 9.13 -9.62
CA SER A 62 1.73 10.35 -9.39
C SER A 62 1.38 10.57 -7.92
N ALA A 63 1.31 9.50 -7.14
CA ALA A 63 0.95 9.55 -5.73
C ALA A 63 1.45 8.31 -4.99
N TRP A 64 1.48 8.40 -3.68
CA TRP A 64 1.79 7.29 -2.79
C TRP A 64 0.92 7.33 -1.54
N GLN A 65 0.82 6.20 -0.86
CA GLN A 65 0.19 6.07 0.45
C GLN A 65 1.00 5.12 1.31
N ILE A 66 1.31 5.55 2.53
CA ILE A 66 2.01 4.75 3.52
C ILE A 66 1.08 4.49 4.70
N LEU A 67 1.03 3.25 5.14
CA LEU A 67 0.39 2.86 6.40
C LEU A 67 1.46 2.35 7.36
N VAL A 68 1.42 2.85 8.58
CA VAL A 68 2.27 2.37 9.68
C VAL A 68 1.37 1.95 10.83
N ALA A 69 1.63 0.79 11.40
CA ALA A 69 0.86 0.25 12.52
C ALA A 69 1.78 -0.41 13.56
N ASP A 70 1.26 -0.62 14.73
CA ASP A 70 1.96 -1.32 15.81
C ASP A 70 1.77 -2.85 15.79
N SER A 71 0.98 -3.36 14.84
CA SER A 71 0.84 -4.80 14.59
C SER A 71 0.59 -5.09 13.11
N PRO A 72 1.05 -6.26 12.61
CA PRO A 72 0.81 -6.62 11.21
C PRO A 72 -0.66 -6.89 10.93
N GLU A 73 -1.44 -7.35 11.90
CA GLU A 73 -2.87 -7.63 11.75
C GLU A 73 -3.66 -6.35 11.43
N LYS A 74 -3.30 -5.24 12.07
CA LYS A 74 -3.90 -3.93 11.78
C LYS A 74 -3.63 -3.49 10.35
N LEU A 75 -2.41 -3.68 9.86
CA LEU A 75 -2.09 -3.38 8.46
C LEU A 75 -2.87 -4.24 7.48
N GLN A 76 -3.01 -5.53 7.76
CA GLN A 76 -3.80 -6.45 6.94
C GLN A 76 -5.27 -6.02 6.87
N ALA A 77 -5.80 -5.46 7.94
CA ALA A 77 -7.14 -4.89 8.00
C ALA A 77 -7.23 -3.48 7.38
N GLY A 78 -6.14 -2.94 6.86
CA GLY A 78 -6.09 -1.60 6.29
C GLY A 78 -6.04 -0.47 7.33
N ASN A 79 -5.68 -0.78 8.57
CA ASN A 79 -5.61 0.18 9.66
C ASN A 79 -4.17 0.60 9.94
N GLY A 80 -3.81 1.79 9.49
CA GLY A 80 -2.55 2.46 9.85
C GLY A 80 -2.75 3.30 11.11
N ASN A 81 -2.85 2.66 12.27
CA ASN A 81 -3.15 3.36 13.53
C ASN A 81 -2.06 4.31 14.00
N ILE A 82 -0.84 4.15 13.53
CA ILE A 82 0.29 5.04 13.80
C ILE A 82 0.38 6.12 12.73
N TRP A 83 0.21 5.75 11.48
CA TRP A 83 0.17 6.69 10.39
C TRP A 83 -0.59 6.12 9.19
N ASP A 84 -1.52 6.87 8.70
CA ASP A 84 -2.13 6.73 7.39
C ASP A 84 -1.92 8.06 6.66
N SER A 85 -0.99 8.08 5.72
CA SER A 85 -0.68 9.30 4.97
C SER A 85 -1.82 9.76 4.08
N GLY A 86 -2.80 8.89 3.82
CA GLY A 86 -3.74 9.08 2.74
C GLY A 86 -3.02 9.10 1.38
N LYS A 87 -3.77 9.22 0.32
CA LYS A 87 -3.22 9.38 -1.02
C LYS A 87 -2.53 10.74 -1.13
N THR A 88 -1.23 10.74 -1.19
CA THR A 88 -0.40 11.94 -1.26
C THR A 88 0.13 12.13 -2.68
N LEU A 89 -0.22 13.25 -3.30
CA LEU A 89 0.22 13.57 -4.66
C LEU A 89 1.70 13.95 -4.66
N SER A 90 2.54 13.02 -5.09
CA SER A 90 3.99 13.20 -5.16
C SER A 90 4.63 12.10 -5.99
N SER A 91 5.64 12.46 -6.75
CA SER A 91 6.51 11.50 -7.45
C SER A 91 7.68 11.02 -6.58
N ALA A 92 7.82 11.53 -5.36
CA ALA A 92 8.89 11.15 -4.46
C ALA A 92 8.75 9.70 -3.98
N SER A 93 9.84 8.96 -3.98
CA SER A 93 9.93 7.58 -3.49
C SER A 93 11.21 7.33 -2.69
N ILE A 94 11.97 8.38 -2.43
CA ILE A 94 13.24 8.35 -1.72
C ILE A 94 13.18 9.38 -0.60
N LEU A 95 13.58 8.96 0.60
CA LEU A 95 13.65 9.80 1.79
C LEU A 95 12.33 10.54 2.10
N VAL A 96 11.22 9.84 1.97
CA VAL A 96 9.91 10.37 2.33
C VAL A 96 9.78 10.39 3.85
N PRO A 97 9.60 11.57 4.47
CA PRO A 97 9.61 11.66 5.92
C PRO A 97 8.32 11.11 6.54
N PHE A 98 8.48 10.43 7.67
CA PHE A 98 7.37 10.01 8.51
C PHE A 98 6.72 11.24 9.16
N LYS A 99 5.40 11.31 9.07
CA LYS A 99 4.59 12.40 9.64
C LYS A 99 3.44 11.92 10.52
N GLY A 100 3.54 10.71 11.03
CA GLY A 100 2.52 10.12 11.89
C GLY A 100 2.72 10.44 13.36
N LYS A 101 2.11 9.61 14.19
CA LYS A 101 2.26 9.71 15.64
C LYS A 101 3.69 9.41 16.06
N GLU A 102 4.13 10.01 17.13
CA GLU A 102 5.47 9.78 17.67
C GLU A 102 5.74 8.29 17.88
N LEU A 103 6.86 7.83 17.33
CA LEU A 103 7.34 6.47 17.51
C LEU A 103 8.04 6.34 18.86
N LYS A 104 7.72 5.26 19.58
CA LYS A 104 8.26 4.99 20.92
C LYS A 104 9.49 4.12 20.84
N ALA A 105 10.50 4.45 21.63
CA ALA A 105 11.71 3.64 21.76
C ALA A 105 11.38 2.22 22.26
N GLY A 106 12.13 1.24 21.77
CA GLY A 106 11.96 -0.16 22.17
C GLY A 106 10.76 -0.88 21.57
N GLN A 107 10.00 -0.24 20.68
CA GLN A 107 8.87 -0.85 20.00
C GLN A 107 9.17 -1.16 18.55
N THR A 108 8.52 -2.22 18.03
CA THR A 108 8.55 -2.59 16.64
C THR A 108 7.29 -2.10 15.96
N TYR A 109 7.45 -1.49 14.79
CA TYR A 109 6.37 -1.02 13.96
C TYR A 109 6.40 -1.74 12.61
N TYR A 110 5.25 -1.75 11.95
CA TYR A 110 5.04 -2.41 10.67
C TYR A 110 4.53 -1.39 9.67
N TRP A 111 4.98 -1.50 8.44
CA TRP A 111 4.56 -0.55 7.42
C TRP A 111 4.47 -1.19 6.04
N LYS A 112 3.68 -0.58 5.21
CA LYS A 112 3.52 -0.93 3.80
C LYS A 112 3.21 0.32 3.00
N VAL A 113 3.45 0.25 1.70
CA VAL A 113 3.25 1.37 0.78
C VAL A 113 2.60 0.88 -0.51
N ARG A 114 1.79 1.73 -1.11
CA ARG A 114 1.32 1.60 -2.48
C ARG A 114 1.50 2.90 -3.23
N SER A 115 1.54 2.82 -4.54
CA SER A 115 1.69 3.99 -5.40
C SER A 115 0.63 4.01 -6.50
N TRP A 116 0.46 5.16 -7.11
CA TRP A 116 -0.40 5.37 -8.28
C TRP A 116 0.46 5.79 -9.44
N ASP A 117 0.09 5.35 -10.64
CA ASP A 117 0.73 5.79 -11.87
C ASP A 117 0.12 7.12 -12.37
N LYS A 118 0.60 7.61 -13.50
CA LYS A 118 0.11 8.86 -14.08
C LYS A 118 -1.35 8.80 -14.57
N GLU A 119 -1.89 7.61 -14.81
CA GLU A 119 -3.30 7.37 -15.13
C GLU A 119 -4.16 7.18 -13.88
N ASP A 120 -3.61 7.41 -12.69
CA ASP A 120 -4.28 7.27 -11.40
C ASP A 120 -4.68 5.83 -11.06
N SER A 121 -3.97 4.85 -11.59
CA SER A 121 -4.15 3.44 -11.27
C SER A 121 -3.28 3.04 -10.08
N PRO A 122 -3.87 2.49 -9.00
CA PRO A 122 -3.10 2.09 -7.83
C PRO A 122 -2.37 0.76 -8.05
N SER A 123 -1.20 0.63 -7.44
CA SER A 123 -0.54 -0.66 -7.27
C SER A 123 -1.23 -1.49 -6.19
N ARG A 124 -0.87 -2.77 -6.10
CA ARG A 124 -1.12 -3.53 -4.87
C ARG A 124 -0.29 -2.94 -3.74
N TRP A 125 -0.73 -3.20 -2.51
CA TRP A 125 0.11 -2.91 -1.36
C TRP A 125 1.39 -3.74 -1.42
N SER A 126 2.50 -3.13 -1.02
CA SER A 126 3.76 -3.85 -0.82
C SER A 126 3.64 -4.93 0.24
N CYS A 127 4.64 -5.82 0.32
CA CYS A 127 4.83 -6.65 1.50
C CYS A 127 4.99 -5.77 2.75
N ILE A 128 4.62 -6.31 3.90
CA ILE A 128 4.79 -5.64 5.18
C ILE A 128 6.27 -5.70 5.57
N HIS A 129 6.83 -4.54 5.91
CA HIS A 129 8.18 -4.39 6.43
C HIS A 129 8.13 -3.88 7.87
N THR A 130 9.23 -4.02 8.57
CA THR A 130 9.33 -3.66 9.98
C THR A 130 10.36 -2.58 10.21
N LEU A 131 10.22 -1.88 11.31
CA LEU A 131 11.22 -0.99 11.86
C LEU A 131 11.14 -1.01 13.38
N SER A 132 12.27 -0.87 14.04
CA SER A 132 12.35 -0.80 15.50
C SER A 132 13.24 0.36 15.92
N LEU A 133 12.77 1.13 16.89
CA LEU A 133 13.58 2.19 17.49
C LEU A 133 14.44 1.61 18.60
N ILE A 134 15.65 2.13 18.71
CA ILE A 134 16.50 1.75 19.85
C ILE A 134 15.92 2.29 21.14
N HIS A 135 16.16 1.52 22.19
CA HIS A 135 15.85 1.93 23.55
C HIS A 135 17.04 2.72 24.10
N ILE A 136 16.86 4.05 24.17
CA ILE A 136 17.84 4.93 24.76
C ILE A 136 17.54 5.12 26.24
#